data_ce1f6d1bb0cb2a7fc5b99af97d010fcb
#
_entry.id   ce1f6d1bb0cb2a7fc5b99af97d010fcb
#
_cell.length_a   1.000
_cell.length_b   1.000
_cell.length_c   1.000
_cell.angle_alpha   90.00
_cell.angle_beta   90.00
_cell.angle_gamma   90.00
#
_symmetry.space_group_name_H-M   'P 1'
#
loop_
_entity.id
_entity.type
_entity.pdbx_description
1 polymer ?
#
loop_
_entity_poly.entity_id
_entity_poly.type
_entity_poly.pdbx_seq_one_letter_code
_entity_poly.pdbx_strand_id
1 'polypeptide(L)'
;MNITYVTGNYGKYLGVKKIFSQNELSLSFFECDLYEPNINDIDVISKAKVISAYKLLNKPCFVIDSGFYIEDYPLKPNYPGAFVKRSGISSNIDELLKTMENVDNRKCKFVDCLT
;
A
#
# COMPACT_ATOMS: atom_id res chain seq x y z
N MET A 1 18.57 4.03 17.50
CA MET A 1 18.56 3.47 16.12
C MET A 1 17.71 4.35 15.23
N ASN A 2 18.19 4.62 14.05
CA ASN A 2 17.42 5.35 13.05
C ASN A 2 17.08 4.42 11.89
N ILE A 3 15.84 4.43 11.43
CA ILE A 3 15.36 3.65 10.29
C ILE A 3 14.74 4.58 9.26
N THR A 4 14.87 4.25 7.99
CA THR A 4 14.34 5.06 6.89
C THR A 4 13.06 4.46 6.36
N TYR A 5 12.00 5.27 6.32
CA TYR A 5 10.77 4.92 5.60
C TYR A 5 10.87 5.39 4.15
N VAL A 6 10.76 4.45 3.22
CA VAL A 6 10.82 4.72 1.78
C VAL A 6 9.42 4.65 1.19
N THR A 7 8.94 5.77 0.68
CA THR A 7 7.61 5.86 0.06
C THR A 7 7.55 7.07 -0.87
N GLY A 8 6.78 6.96 -1.96
CA GLY A 8 6.39 8.10 -2.80
C GLY A 8 5.17 8.86 -2.27
N ASN A 9 4.59 8.41 -1.14
CA ASN A 9 3.37 8.99 -0.57
C ASN A 9 3.69 9.73 0.73
N TYR A 10 3.75 11.05 0.65
CA TYR A 10 4.03 11.91 1.80
C TYR A 10 2.99 11.78 2.92
N GLY A 11 1.72 11.55 2.56
CA GLY A 11 0.66 11.33 3.55
C GLY A 11 0.89 10.08 4.39
N LYS A 12 1.34 8.99 3.78
CA LYS A 12 1.74 7.78 4.52
C LYS A 12 2.90 8.05 5.46
N TYR A 13 3.89 8.79 4.99
CA TYR A 13 5.03 9.18 5.84
C TYR A 13 4.58 9.97 7.07
N LEU A 14 3.69 10.95 6.91
CA LEU A 14 3.20 11.75 8.04
C LEU A 14 2.51 10.90 9.09
N GLY A 15 1.72 9.91 8.69
CA GLY A 15 1.08 8.98 9.62
C GLY A 15 2.10 8.18 10.45
N VAL A 16 3.11 7.63 9.79
CA VAL A 16 4.18 6.87 10.46
C VAL A 16 5.03 7.78 11.35
N LYS A 17 5.35 8.97 10.86
CA LYS A 17 6.11 9.99 11.64
C LYS A 17 5.42 10.31 12.96
N LYS A 18 4.11 10.46 12.95
CA LYS A 18 3.32 10.72 14.16
C LYS A 18 3.51 9.61 15.20
N ILE A 19 3.41 8.35 14.77
CA ILE A 19 3.58 7.18 15.64
C ILE A 19 5.00 7.15 16.22
N PHE A 20 6.01 7.35 15.38
CA PHE A 20 7.42 7.36 15.81
C PHE A 20 7.69 8.47 16.84
N SER A 21 7.18 9.67 16.59
CA SER A 21 7.33 10.79 17.51
C SER A 21 6.68 10.53 18.88
N GLN A 22 5.52 9.89 18.90
CA GLN A 22 4.82 9.54 20.14
C GLN A 22 5.56 8.48 20.97
N ASN A 23 6.45 7.72 20.36
CA ASN A 23 7.22 6.66 21.00
C ASN A 23 8.71 7.00 21.11
N GLU A 24 9.07 8.26 20.92
CA GLU A 24 10.45 8.75 21.01
C GLU A 24 11.43 7.99 20.10
N LEU A 25 10.94 7.55 18.94
CA LEU A 25 11.73 6.84 17.94
C LEU A 25 12.17 7.80 16.82
N SER A 26 13.35 7.54 16.29
CA SER A 26 13.92 8.31 15.18
C SER A 26 13.54 7.71 13.84
N LEU A 27 12.97 8.53 12.95
CA LEU A 27 12.56 8.13 11.60
C LEU A 27 13.18 9.07 10.56
N SER A 28 13.83 8.49 9.56
CA SER A 28 14.21 9.20 8.35
C SER A 28 13.22 8.93 7.23
N PHE A 29 13.11 9.86 6.30
CA PHE A 29 12.23 9.76 5.14
C PHE A 29 13.04 9.82 3.85
N PHE A 30 12.72 8.93 2.93
CA PHE A 30 13.27 8.98 1.58
C PHE A 30 12.10 8.87 0.58
N GLU A 31 11.85 9.96 -0.13
CA GLU A 31 10.79 10.00 -1.14
C GLU A 31 11.26 9.32 -2.42
N CYS A 32 10.63 8.21 -2.75
CA CYS A 32 10.97 7.45 -3.93
C CYS A 32 9.81 6.55 -4.35
N ASP A 33 9.47 6.60 -5.64
CA ASP A 33 8.56 5.63 -6.25
C ASP A 33 9.39 4.42 -6.69
N LEU A 34 9.19 3.31 -5.98
CA LEU A 34 9.87 2.06 -6.27
C LEU A 34 9.11 1.25 -7.32
N TYR A 35 9.84 0.48 -8.13
CA TYR A 35 9.24 -0.43 -9.10
C TYR A 35 8.35 -1.46 -8.41
N GLU A 36 7.14 -1.63 -8.94
CA GLU A 36 6.18 -2.62 -8.47
C GLU A 36 6.04 -3.75 -9.50
N PRO A 37 6.31 -5.02 -9.13
CA PRO A 37 6.04 -6.15 -10.01
C PRO A 37 4.58 -6.21 -10.42
N ASN A 38 4.30 -6.65 -11.64
CA ASN A 38 2.92 -6.81 -12.14
C ASN A 38 2.32 -8.13 -11.65
N ILE A 39 2.28 -8.32 -10.35
CA ILE A 39 1.75 -9.49 -9.67
C ILE A 39 0.80 -9.00 -8.58
N ASN A 40 -0.44 -9.50 -8.56
CA ASN A 40 -1.42 -9.11 -7.53
C ASN A 40 -1.20 -9.89 -6.24
N ASP A 41 -0.04 -9.68 -5.62
CA ASP A 41 0.35 -10.28 -4.36
C ASP A 41 1.12 -9.23 -3.56
N ILE A 42 0.52 -8.75 -2.47
CA ILE A 42 1.06 -7.67 -1.66
C ILE A 42 2.42 -8.03 -1.03
N ASP A 43 2.62 -9.29 -0.67
CA ASP A 43 3.89 -9.75 -0.09
C ASP A 43 5.01 -9.71 -1.12
N VAL A 44 4.74 -10.16 -2.34
CA VAL A 44 5.70 -10.14 -3.45
C VAL A 44 6.08 -8.70 -3.80
N ILE A 45 5.08 -7.81 -3.90
CA ILE A 45 5.30 -6.39 -4.20
C ILE A 45 6.14 -5.74 -3.11
N SER A 46 5.78 -5.95 -1.84
CA SER A 46 6.46 -5.35 -0.70
C SER A 46 7.91 -5.80 -0.60
N LYS A 47 8.19 -7.08 -0.78
CA LYS A 47 9.55 -7.62 -0.79
C LYS A 47 10.41 -7.04 -1.92
N ALA A 48 9.86 -6.96 -3.13
CA ALA A 48 10.57 -6.37 -4.26
C ALA A 48 10.92 -4.89 -4.00
N LYS A 49 9.99 -4.15 -3.42
CA LYS A 49 10.20 -2.73 -3.07
C LYS A 49 11.28 -2.55 -2.02
N VAL A 50 11.23 -3.31 -0.92
CA VAL A 50 12.22 -3.14 0.16
C VAL A 50 13.62 -3.53 -0.28
N ILE A 51 13.76 -4.56 -1.12
CA ILE A 51 15.03 -4.95 -1.72
C ILE A 51 15.59 -3.81 -2.59
N SER A 52 14.75 -3.22 -3.44
CA SER A 52 15.13 -2.09 -4.29
C SER A 52 15.52 -0.87 -3.45
N ALA A 53 14.77 -0.58 -2.39
CA ALA A 53 15.07 0.51 -1.46
C ALA A 53 16.42 0.31 -0.77
N TYR A 54 16.68 -0.90 -0.28
CA TYR A 54 17.94 -1.21 0.38
C TYR A 54 19.14 -1.07 -0.56
N LYS A 55 18.99 -1.51 -1.81
CA LYS A 55 20.07 -1.34 -2.82
C LYS A 55 20.38 0.13 -3.09
N LEU A 56 19.38 1.01 -3.03
CA LEU A 56 19.59 2.45 -3.20
C LEU A 56 20.25 3.11 -1.98
N LEU A 57 19.82 2.73 -0.78
CA LEU A 57 20.18 3.43 0.45
C LEU A 57 21.34 2.79 1.20
N ASN A 58 21.52 1.49 1.06
CA ASN A 58 22.50 0.67 1.80
C ASN A 58 22.46 0.94 3.32
N LYS A 59 21.26 1.05 3.88
CA LYS A 59 21.03 1.26 5.31
C LYS A 59 19.66 0.71 5.70
N PRO A 60 19.37 0.49 6.99
CA PRO A 60 18.09 -0.02 7.46
C PRO A 60 16.93 0.82 6.92
N CYS A 61 15.99 0.16 6.27
CA CYS A 61 14.81 0.81 5.69
C CYS A 61 13.62 -0.13 5.70
N PHE A 62 12.44 0.44 5.54
CA PHE A 62 11.20 -0.31 5.41
C PHE A 62 10.26 0.36 4.41
N VAL A 63 9.32 -0.44 3.92
CA VAL A 63 8.22 0.01 3.07
C VAL A 63 6.89 -0.47 3.65
N ILE A 64 5.80 0.20 3.31
CA ILE A 64 4.45 -0.23 3.63
C ILE A 64 3.64 -0.22 2.34
N ASP A 65 3.12 -1.38 1.97
CA ASP A 65 2.18 -1.52 0.86
C ASP A 65 0.79 -1.80 1.38
N SER A 66 -0.21 -1.20 0.74
CA SER A 66 -1.61 -1.34 1.13
C SER A 66 -2.40 -1.97 -0.02
N GLY A 67 -3.26 -2.92 0.32
CA GLY A 67 -4.23 -3.51 -0.59
C GLY A 67 -5.66 -3.25 -0.13
N PHE A 68 -6.60 -3.27 -1.06
CA PHE A 68 -8.02 -3.14 -0.80
C PHE A 68 -8.76 -4.28 -1.48
N TYR A 69 -9.54 -5.02 -0.72
CA TYR A 69 -10.16 -6.28 -1.17
C TYR A 69 -11.67 -6.19 -0.96
N ILE A 70 -12.41 -6.17 -2.07
CA ILE A 70 -13.88 -6.21 -2.07
C ILE A 70 -14.26 -7.67 -2.29
N GLU A 71 -14.79 -8.33 -1.25
CA GLU A 71 -15.01 -9.77 -1.22
C GLU A 71 -15.81 -10.27 -2.42
N ASP A 72 -16.97 -9.69 -2.68
CA ASP A 72 -17.88 -10.11 -3.76
C ASP A 72 -17.92 -9.12 -4.93
N TYR A 73 -16.74 -8.59 -5.31
CA TYR A 73 -16.70 -7.77 -6.53
C TYR A 73 -17.14 -8.60 -7.74
N PRO A 74 -18.16 -8.12 -8.52
CA PRO A 74 -18.84 -8.98 -9.49
C PRO A 74 -17.97 -9.56 -10.59
N LEU A 75 -16.99 -8.80 -11.08
CA LEU A 75 -16.13 -9.22 -12.18
C LEU A 75 -14.95 -10.08 -11.72
N LYS A 76 -14.47 -9.86 -10.50
CA LYS A 76 -13.34 -10.58 -9.93
C LYS A 76 -13.37 -10.46 -8.40
N PRO A 77 -13.67 -11.56 -7.67
CA PRO A 77 -13.65 -11.54 -6.21
C PRO A 77 -12.33 -11.02 -5.67
N ASN A 78 -12.38 -10.30 -4.55
CA ASN A 78 -11.23 -9.69 -3.89
C ASN A 78 -10.49 -8.64 -4.73
N TYR A 79 -11.16 -8.06 -5.72
CA TYR A 79 -10.63 -6.95 -6.52
C TYR A 79 -10.70 -5.63 -5.73
N PRO A 80 -9.79 -4.69 -5.87
CA PRO A 80 -8.59 -4.71 -6.72
C PRO A 80 -7.36 -5.38 -6.09
N GLY A 81 -7.41 -5.79 -4.81
CA GLY A 81 -6.31 -6.41 -4.11
C GLY A 81 -5.11 -5.48 -3.95
N ALA A 82 -3.93 -5.94 -4.30
CA ALA A 82 -2.72 -5.13 -4.26
C ALA A 82 -2.65 -4.07 -5.36
N PHE A 83 -3.54 -4.10 -6.34
CA PHE A 83 -3.56 -3.18 -7.48
C PHE A 83 -4.47 -1.97 -7.30
N VAL A 84 -4.66 -1.48 -6.08
CA VAL A 84 -5.54 -0.33 -5.80
C VAL A 84 -5.21 0.86 -6.70
N LYS A 85 -3.95 1.25 -6.75
CA LYS A 85 -3.47 2.38 -7.55
C LYS A 85 -3.65 2.12 -9.05
N ARG A 86 -3.23 0.95 -9.54
CA ARG A 86 -3.31 0.58 -10.96
C ARG A 86 -4.74 0.43 -11.45
N SER A 87 -5.66 0.01 -10.59
CA SER A 87 -7.06 -0.17 -10.93
C SER A 87 -7.80 1.15 -11.15
N GLY A 88 -7.29 2.24 -10.58
CA GLY A 88 -7.95 3.54 -10.62
C GLY A 88 -9.26 3.61 -9.83
N ILE A 89 -9.55 2.60 -8.99
CA ILE A 89 -10.82 2.48 -8.26
C ILE A 89 -11.11 3.68 -7.36
N SER A 90 -10.09 4.25 -6.74
CA SER A 90 -10.23 5.42 -5.87
C SER A 90 -10.57 6.71 -6.63
N SER A 91 -10.31 6.75 -7.93
CA SER A 91 -10.63 7.88 -8.79
C SER A 91 -11.97 7.74 -9.50
N ASN A 92 -12.63 6.57 -9.39
CA ASN A 92 -13.87 6.23 -10.09
C ASN A 92 -14.91 5.68 -9.12
N ILE A 93 -15.19 6.40 -8.04
CA ILE A 93 -16.12 5.96 -6.99
C ILE A 93 -17.53 5.73 -7.52
N ASP A 94 -18.01 6.60 -8.42
CA ASP A 94 -19.36 6.47 -9.00
C ASP A 94 -19.48 5.17 -9.81
N GLU A 95 -18.47 4.82 -10.57
CA GLU A 95 -18.40 3.55 -11.30
C GLU A 95 -18.36 2.35 -10.37
N LEU A 96 -17.60 2.44 -9.29
CA LEU A 96 -17.56 1.40 -8.27
C LEU A 96 -18.94 1.17 -7.65
N LEU A 97 -19.63 2.23 -7.26
CA LEU A 97 -20.95 2.16 -6.66
C LEU A 97 -21.96 1.54 -7.62
N LYS A 98 -21.89 1.91 -8.91
CA LYS A 98 -22.73 1.34 -9.95
C LYS A 98 -22.47 -0.16 -10.14
N THR A 99 -21.19 -0.57 -10.16
CA THR A 99 -20.80 -1.98 -10.28
C THR A 99 -21.31 -2.81 -9.11
N MET A 100 -21.35 -2.24 -7.91
CA MET A 100 -21.79 -2.89 -6.69
C MET A 100 -23.30 -2.78 -6.42
N GLU A 101 -24.06 -2.14 -7.32
CA GLU A 101 -25.46 -1.79 -7.09
C GLU A 101 -26.34 -2.97 -6.66
N ASN A 102 -26.16 -4.13 -7.30
CA ASN A 102 -26.96 -5.34 -7.05
C ASN A 102 -26.23 -6.37 -6.19
N VAL A 103 -25.15 -6.00 -5.54
CA VAL A 103 -24.36 -6.89 -4.68
C VAL A 103 -24.76 -6.71 -3.22
N ASP A 104 -25.28 -7.77 -2.62
CA ASP A 104 -25.74 -7.74 -1.22
C ASP A 104 -24.55 -7.74 -0.25
N ASN A 105 -23.56 -8.61 -0.48
CA ASN A 105 -22.36 -8.66 0.34
C ASN A 105 -21.43 -7.49 0.01
N ARG A 106 -21.31 -6.55 0.95
CA ARG A 106 -20.47 -5.37 0.81
C ARG A 106 -19.23 -5.40 1.69
N LYS A 107 -18.84 -6.58 2.13
CA LYS A 107 -17.63 -6.75 2.94
C LYS A 107 -16.40 -6.41 2.12
N CYS A 108 -15.54 -5.61 2.71
CA CYS A 108 -14.24 -5.27 2.15
C CYS A 108 -13.23 -5.12 3.29
N LYS A 109 -11.95 -5.16 2.94
CA LYS A 109 -10.88 -4.96 3.90
C LYS A 109 -9.69 -4.24 3.29
N PHE A 110 -8.98 -3.49 4.11
CA PHE A 110 -7.63 -3.05 3.81
C PHE A 110 -6.63 -4.01 4.46
N VAL A 111 -5.55 -4.25 3.75
CA VAL A 111 -4.42 -5.04 4.27
C VAL A 111 -3.16 -4.22 4.04
N ASP A 112 -2.42 -3.97 5.11
CA ASP A 112 -1.11 -3.32 5.03
C ASP A 112 -0.01 -4.36 5.24
N CYS A 113 0.99 -4.31 4.39
CA CYS A 113 2.17 -5.15 4.47
C CYS A 113 3.38 -4.28 4.75
N LEU A 114 3.95 -4.43 5.93
CA LEU A 114 5.19 -3.77 6.35
C LEU A 114 6.35 -4.74 6.18
N THR A 115 7.36 -4.32 5.46
CA THR A 115 8.55 -5.15 5.17
C THR A 115 9.82 -4.38 5.43
#